data_a9448ba5dc0fd78ea6dd01048555dad0
#
_entry.id   a9448ba5dc0fd78ea6dd01048555dad0
#
_cell.length_a   1.000
_cell.length_b   1.000
_cell.length_c   1.000
_cell.angle_alpha   90.00
_cell.angle_beta   90.00
_cell.angle_gamma   90.00
#
_symmetry.space_group_name_H-M   'P 1'
#
loop_
_entity.id
_entity.type
_entity.pdbx_description
1 polymer ?
#
loop_
_entity_poly.entity_id
_entity_poly.type
_entity_poly.pdbx_seq_one_letter_code
_entity_poly.pdbx_strand_id
1 'polypeptide(L)'
;ERANERRVLVLAGDRDRAIDGAYDAVEALGIDDGDVTMVSTREGFRFEEHRPRRADELLGRTRDAVVLDCHERFVPNALGRAVGAVDGGGLLVLLTPPLDDWPAIRDRFDDSLAVPPFGIDDVTGRFRERLVSTLRTHPGVAVVALGDGPEGDVVERDGLTGEGVEEAADAEDGDDAVDPGDARDAPPGATFPAAAYGACLTADQARALRAFEALADPGSAVVVESDRGRGKSSAAGLAAGALAL
;
A
#
# COMPACT_ATOMS: atom_id res chain seq x y z
N GLU A 1 -2.62 -10.21 9.43
CA GLU A 1 -4.08 -10.22 9.65
C GLU A 1 -4.49 -9.51 10.95
N ARG A 2 -3.83 -9.81 12.11
CA ARG A 2 -4.26 -9.24 13.42
C ARG A 2 -4.13 -7.71 13.49
N ALA A 3 -3.13 -7.12 12.83
CA ALA A 3 -2.87 -5.69 12.86
C ALA A 3 -3.55 -4.91 11.72
N ASN A 4 -4.25 -5.59 10.79
CA ASN A 4 -4.84 -4.99 9.58
C ASN A 4 -3.84 -4.11 8.77
N GLU A 5 -2.55 -4.41 8.89
CA GLU A 5 -1.47 -3.68 8.23
C GLU A 5 -1.19 -4.25 6.85
N ARG A 6 -0.92 -3.38 5.90
CA ARG A 6 -0.36 -3.77 4.60
C ARG A 6 1.12 -4.06 4.76
N ARG A 7 1.59 -5.15 4.18
CA ARG A 7 2.99 -5.53 4.18
C ARG A 7 3.58 -5.40 2.79
N VAL A 8 4.87 -5.18 2.73
CA VAL A 8 5.60 -5.08 1.48
C VAL A 8 6.71 -6.13 1.48
N LEU A 9 6.76 -6.94 0.43
CA LEU A 9 7.84 -7.86 0.12
C LEU A 9 8.58 -7.36 -1.12
N VAL A 10 9.87 -7.14 -1.01
CA VAL A 10 10.74 -6.80 -2.13
C VAL A 10 11.55 -8.03 -2.52
N LEU A 11 11.42 -8.46 -3.75
CA LEU A 11 12.20 -9.52 -4.38
C LEU A 11 13.16 -8.84 -5.37
N ALA A 12 14.43 -8.68 -4.94
CA ALA A 12 15.42 -7.90 -5.64
C ALA A 12 16.45 -8.80 -6.32
N GLY A 13 16.52 -8.80 -7.65
CA GLY A 13 17.47 -9.63 -8.40
C GLY A 13 17.01 -9.94 -9.81
N ASP A 14 17.21 -11.19 -10.25
CA ASP A 14 16.75 -11.68 -11.55
C ASP A 14 15.21 -11.64 -11.63
N ARG A 15 14.71 -11.24 -12.80
CA ARG A 15 13.26 -11.05 -13.01
C ARG A 15 12.46 -12.33 -12.95
N ASP A 16 12.95 -13.40 -13.56
CA ASP A 16 12.22 -14.68 -13.63
C ASP A 16 12.18 -15.32 -12.25
N ARG A 17 13.28 -15.28 -11.52
CA ARG A 17 13.33 -15.72 -10.11
C ARG A 17 12.42 -14.89 -9.20
N ALA A 18 12.36 -13.58 -9.44
CA ALA A 18 11.47 -12.70 -8.67
C ALA A 18 9.99 -13.02 -8.94
N ILE A 19 9.64 -13.38 -10.17
CA ILE A 19 8.30 -13.85 -10.54
C ILE A 19 7.96 -15.17 -9.83
N ASP A 20 8.89 -16.15 -9.85
CA ASP A 20 8.72 -17.43 -9.15
C ASP A 20 8.56 -17.20 -7.65
N GLY A 21 9.40 -16.36 -7.05
CA GLY A 21 9.29 -16.00 -5.64
C GLY A 21 7.97 -15.28 -5.28
N ALA A 22 7.37 -14.54 -6.21
CA ALA A 22 6.05 -13.95 -5.99
C ALA A 22 4.95 -15.02 -5.98
N TYR A 23 5.03 -16.03 -6.84
CA TYR A 23 4.11 -17.18 -6.80
C TYR A 23 4.24 -17.93 -5.48
N ASP A 24 5.47 -18.21 -5.04
CA ASP A 24 5.73 -18.91 -3.79
C ASP A 24 5.19 -18.12 -2.58
N ALA A 25 5.35 -16.80 -2.58
CA ALA A 25 4.84 -15.95 -1.51
C ALA A 25 3.31 -15.94 -1.43
N VAL A 26 2.63 -15.85 -2.59
CA VAL A 26 1.15 -15.90 -2.68
C VAL A 26 0.63 -17.26 -2.20
N GLU A 27 1.27 -18.34 -2.63
CA GLU A 27 0.90 -19.72 -2.23
C GLU A 27 1.12 -19.95 -0.74
N ALA A 28 2.27 -19.52 -0.20
CA ALA A 28 2.59 -19.65 1.23
C ALA A 28 1.61 -18.90 2.14
N LEU A 29 1.02 -17.81 1.66
CA LEU A 29 0.01 -17.04 2.38
C LEU A 29 -1.42 -17.57 2.18
N GLY A 30 -1.62 -18.52 1.27
CA GLY A 30 -2.93 -19.07 0.95
C GLY A 30 -3.88 -18.07 0.28
N ILE A 31 -3.32 -17.10 -0.46
CA ILE A 31 -4.11 -16.11 -1.19
C ILE A 31 -4.60 -16.74 -2.51
N ASP A 32 -5.89 -16.58 -2.82
CA ASP A 32 -6.46 -17.08 -4.06
C ASP A 32 -5.93 -16.27 -5.27
N ASP A 33 -5.58 -16.95 -6.36
CA ASP A 33 -5.07 -16.30 -7.58
C ASP A 33 -6.05 -15.25 -8.15
N GLY A 34 -7.35 -15.39 -7.91
CA GLY A 34 -8.39 -14.42 -8.29
C GLY A 34 -8.35 -13.11 -7.52
N ASP A 35 -7.74 -13.09 -6.33
CA ASP A 35 -7.59 -11.93 -5.47
C ASP A 35 -6.20 -11.27 -5.60
N VAL A 36 -5.39 -11.76 -6.55
CA VAL A 36 -4.07 -11.22 -6.86
C VAL A 36 -4.07 -10.50 -8.21
N THR A 37 -3.39 -9.36 -8.27
CA THR A 37 -3.16 -8.66 -9.53
C THR A 37 -1.66 -8.50 -9.80
N MET A 38 -1.24 -8.89 -11.01
CA MET A 38 0.10 -8.65 -11.54
C MET A 38 0.12 -7.38 -12.40
N VAL A 39 0.99 -6.44 -12.07
CA VAL A 39 1.26 -5.25 -12.89
C VAL A 39 2.62 -5.39 -13.52
N SER A 40 2.69 -5.75 -14.79
CA SER A 40 3.92 -6.04 -15.52
C SER A 40 3.88 -5.60 -16.97
N THR A 41 5.05 -5.48 -17.59
CA THR A 41 5.21 -5.33 -19.05
C THR A 41 5.13 -6.69 -19.77
N ARG A 42 5.31 -7.79 -19.05
CA ARG A 42 5.12 -9.16 -19.56
C ARG A 42 3.67 -9.61 -19.44
N GLU A 43 3.33 -10.70 -20.06
CA GLU A 43 2.03 -11.38 -20.07
C GLU A 43 2.21 -12.87 -19.83
N GLY A 44 1.11 -13.58 -19.55
CA GLY A 44 1.10 -15.03 -19.37
C GLY A 44 1.20 -15.46 -17.92
N PHE A 45 0.78 -14.61 -17.00
CA PHE A 45 0.70 -14.93 -15.57
C PHE A 45 -0.62 -15.64 -15.23
N ARG A 46 -0.66 -16.32 -14.09
CA ARG A 46 -1.89 -16.94 -13.59
C ARG A 46 -2.80 -15.94 -12.84
N PHE A 47 -2.29 -14.74 -12.53
CA PHE A 47 -3.00 -13.66 -11.86
C PHE A 47 -3.73 -12.73 -12.86
N GLU A 48 -4.66 -11.90 -12.38
CA GLU A 48 -5.21 -10.82 -13.21
C GLU A 48 -4.09 -9.87 -13.63
N GLU A 49 -4.00 -9.55 -14.92
CA GLU A 49 -2.88 -8.80 -15.48
C GLU A 49 -3.25 -7.36 -15.82
N HIS A 50 -2.39 -6.42 -15.45
CA HIS A 50 -2.45 -5.04 -15.89
C HIS A 50 -1.10 -4.54 -16.38
N ARG A 51 -1.12 -3.69 -17.39
CA ARG A 51 0.09 -2.97 -17.81
C ARG A 51 0.38 -1.80 -16.86
N PRO A 52 1.66 -1.46 -16.59
CA PRO A 52 2.00 -0.34 -15.70
C PRO A 52 1.35 0.99 -16.07
N ARG A 53 1.09 1.23 -17.38
CA ARG A 53 0.37 2.43 -17.86
C ARG A 53 -1.12 2.41 -17.55
N ARG A 54 -1.70 1.24 -17.36
CA ARG A 54 -3.11 1.02 -17.06
C ARG A 54 -3.34 0.66 -15.59
N ALA A 55 -2.37 0.93 -14.72
CA ALA A 55 -2.54 0.72 -13.28
C ALA A 55 -3.65 1.60 -12.66
N ASP A 56 -4.22 2.56 -13.41
CA ASP A 56 -5.45 3.27 -13.04
C ASP A 56 -6.67 2.35 -12.94
N GLU A 57 -6.66 1.20 -13.60
CA GLU A 57 -7.71 0.18 -13.48
C GLU A 57 -7.74 -0.48 -12.09
N LEU A 58 -6.66 -0.35 -11.31
CA LEU A 58 -6.63 -0.74 -9.89
C LEU A 58 -7.40 0.23 -8.97
N LEU A 59 -7.72 1.45 -9.46
CA LEU A 59 -8.41 2.43 -8.63
C LEU A 59 -9.84 1.99 -8.31
N GLY A 60 -10.17 1.98 -7.02
CA GLY A 60 -11.48 1.54 -6.54
C GLY A 60 -11.65 0.03 -6.45
N ARG A 61 -10.59 -0.74 -6.72
CA ARG A 61 -10.55 -2.18 -6.48
C ARG A 61 -9.72 -2.47 -5.23
N THR A 62 -10.08 -3.53 -4.54
CA THR A 62 -9.36 -4.08 -3.39
C THR A 62 -8.85 -5.46 -3.74
N ARG A 63 -7.59 -5.75 -3.39
CA ARG A 63 -6.91 -7.01 -3.66
C ARG A 63 -6.19 -7.48 -2.40
N ASP A 64 -6.15 -8.78 -2.19
CA ASP A 64 -5.39 -9.38 -1.11
C ASP A 64 -3.89 -9.28 -1.39
N ALA A 65 -3.50 -9.37 -2.66
CA ALA A 65 -2.14 -9.07 -3.07
C ALA A 65 -2.05 -8.32 -4.41
N VAL A 66 -1.03 -7.47 -4.52
CA VAL A 66 -0.63 -6.85 -5.78
C VAL A 66 0.85 -7.09 -6.00
N VAL A 67 1.21 -7.64 -7.15
CA VAL A 67 2.59 -7.84 -7.59
C VAL A 67 2.93 -6.76 -8.61
N LEU A 68 3.92 -5.93 -8.33
CA LEU A 68 4.37 -4.87 -9.22
C LEU A 68 5.79 -5.16 -9.73
N ASP A 69 5.90 -5.39 -11.03
CA ASP A 69 7.17 -5.62 -11.70
C ASP A 69 7.81 -4.30 -12.17
N CYS A 70 8.97 -4.01 -11.59
CA CYS A 70 9.73 -2.78 -11.81
C CYS A 70 10.98 -2.97 -12.69
N HIS A 71 11.22 -4.16 -13.28
CA HIS A 71 12.46 -4.46 -13.98
C HIS A 71 12.64 -3.68 -15.28
N GLU A 72 11.68 -3.80 -16.19
CA GLU A 72 11.79 -3.19 -17.52
C GLU A 72 11.32 -1.73 -17.52
N ARG A 73 10.37 -1.43 -16.66
CA ARG A 73 9.78 -0.10 -16.60
C ARG A 73 9.25 0.21 -15.21
N PHE A 74 9.89 1.14 -14.57
CA PHE A 74 9.36 1.68 -13.32
C PHE A 74 8.40 2.85 -13.58
N VAL A 75 7.20 2.80 -13.01
CA VAL A 75 6.21 3.88 -13.08
C VAL A 75 5.78 4.26 -11.67
N PRO A 76 6.28 5.38 -11.10
CA PRO A 76 5.97 5.78 -9.73
C PRO A 76 4.47 5.85 -9.41
N ASN A 77 3.67 6.32 -10.38
CA ASN A 77 2.22 6.36 -10.21
C ASN A 77 1.58 4.96 -10.15
N ALA A 78 2.18 3.95 -10.82
CA ALA A 78 1.70 2.58 -10.69
C ALA A 78 1.97 2.04 -9.28
N LEU A 79 3.13 2.34 -8.68
CA LEU A 79 3.43 1.99 -7.29
C LEU A 79 2.39 2.61 -6.33
N GLY A 80 2.11 3.90 -6.45
CA GLY A 80 1.11 4.56 -5.60
C GLY A 80 -0.30 3.97 -5.73
N ARG A 81 -0.67 3.51 -6.94
CA ARG A 81 -1.96 2.84 -7.19
C ARG A 81 -1.97 1.42 -6.66
N ALA A 82 -0.88 0.67 -6.84
CA ALA A 82 -0.70 -0.67 -6.29
C ALA A 82 -0.84 -0.68 -4.76
N VAL A 83 -0.12 0.22 -4.07
CA VAL A 83 -0.27 0.41 -2.61
C VAL A 83 -1.72 0.69 -2.22
N GLY A 84 -2.42 1.53 -2.99
CA GLY A 84 -3.81 1.90 -2.71
C GLY A 84 -4.83 0.78 -2.99
N ALA A 85 -4.47 -0.23 -3.79
CA ALA A 85 -5.33 -1.35 -4.15
C ALA A 85 -5.20 -2.54 -3.19
N VAL A 86 -4.10 -2.66 -2.45
CA VAL A 86 -3.91 -3.71 -1.45
C VAL A 86 -4.82 -3.47 -0.26
N ASP A 87 -5.55 -4.49 0.19
CA ASP A 87 -6.42 -4.42 1.36
C ASP A 87 -5.63 -4.35 2.67
N GLY A 88 -6.34 -4.03 3.76
CA GLY A 88 -5.79 -4.16 5.09
C GLY A 88 -5.47 -5.62 5.41
N GLY A 89 -4.25 -5.89 5.89
CA GLY A 89 -3.75 -7.26 6.07
C GLY A 89 -3.17 -7.90 4.80
N GLY A 90 -3.27 -7.23 3.64
CA GLY A 90 -2.79 -7.73 2.36
C GLY A 90 -1.31 -7.46 2.08
N LEU A 91 -0.82 -7.96 0.95
CA LEU A 91 0.57 -7.96 0.54
C LEU A 91 0.81 -7.18 -0.75
N LEU A 92 1.78 -6.26 -0.73
CA LEU A 92 2.39 -5.71 -1.93
C LEU A 92 3.72 -6.42 -2.19
N VAL A 93 3.88 -7.06 -3.34
CA VAL A 93 5.15 -7.64 -3.79
C VAL A 93 5.77 -6.72 -4.83
N LEU A 94 7.01 -6.28 -4.61
CA LEU A 94 7.79 -5.51 -5.57
C LEU A 94 8.88 -6.40 -6.18
N LEU A 95 8.83 -6.60 -7.48
CA LEU A 95 9.88 -7.28 -8.24
C LEU A 95 10.82 -6.21 -8.78
N THR A 96 12.07 -6.20 -8.32
CA THR A 96 13.03 -5.15 -8.66
C THR A 96 14.35 -5.72 -9.18
N PRO A 97 15.10 -4.96 -9.99
CA PRO A 97 16.52 -5.23 -10.14
C PRO A 97 17.23 -5.26 -8.78
N PRO A 98 18.49 -5.77 -8.71
CA PRO A 98 19.28 -5.64 -7.50
C PRO A 98 19.23 -4.21 -6.95
N LEU A 99 18.91 -4.04 -5.66
CA LEU A 99 18.63 -2.71 -5.11
C LEU A 99 19.82 -1.76 -5.18
N ASP A 100 21.03 -2.29 -5.18
CA ASP A 100 22.25 -1.48 -5.30
C ASP A 100 22.45 -0.92 -6.71
N ASP A 101 22.00 -1.65 -7.72
CA ASP A 101 22.12 -1.27 -9.12
C ASP A 101 20.94 -0.42 -9.61
N TRP A 102 19.76 -0.61 -9.01
CA TRP A 102 18.51 0.00 -9.47
C TRP A 102 18.55 1.53 -9.58
N PRO A 103 19.17 2.29 -8.67
CA PRO A 103 19.30 3.75 -8.78
C PRO A 103 20.08 4.21 -10.02
N ALA A 104 21.01 3.38 -10.53
CA ALA A 104 21.80 3.69 -11.72
C ALA A 104 21.05 3.39 -13.04
N ILE A 105 20.03 2.55 -13.02
CA ILE A 105 19.24 2.20 -14.21
C ILE A 105 18.45 3.40 -14.69
N ARG A 106 18.47 3.63 -16.01
CA ARG A 106 17.68 4.66 -16.69
C ARG A 106 16.62 4.00 -17.56
N ASP A 107 15.40 4.49 -17.46
CA ASP A 107 14.26 4.04 -18.26
C ASP A 107 13.40 5.21 -18.74
N ARG A 108 12.23 4.91 -19.30
CA ARG A 108 11.31 5.94 -19.80
C ARG A 108 10.76 6.89 -18.73
N PHE A 109 10.84 6.53 -17.46
CA PHE A 109 10.51 7.47 -16.39
C PHE A 109 11.57 8.57 -16.32
N ASP A 110 12.85 8.19 -16.42
CA ASP A 110 13.96 9.15 -16.41
C ASP A 110 13.92 10.05 -17.67
N ASP A 111 13.58 9.49 -18.83
CA ASP A 111 13.34 10.30 -20.04
C ASP A 111 12.29 11.38 -19.82
N SER A 112 11.24 11.09 -19.05
CA SER A 112 10.18 12.06 -18.73
C SER A 112 10.64 13.19 -17.80
N LEU A 113 11.76 13.03 -17.11
CA LEU A 113 12.37 14.04 -16.25
C LEU A 113 13.42 14.89 -16.99
N ALA A 114 13.89 14.42 -18.14
CA ALA A 114 14.82 15.15 -18.99
C ALA A 114 14.10 16.28 -19.73
N VAL A 115 14.16 17.49 -19.19
CA VAL A 115 13.54 18.68 -19.77
C VAL A 115 14.62 19.49 -20.50
N PRO A 116 14.46 19.82 -21.79
CA PRO A 116 15.44 20.63 -22.52
C PRO A 116 15.86 21.89 -21.75
N PRO A 117 17.17 22.25 -21.70
CA PRO A 117 18.26 21.69 -22.52
C PRO A 117 18.90 20.39 -22.00
N PHE A 118 18.40 19.80 -20.91
CA PHE A 118 18.95 18.61 -20.26
C PHE A 118 18.55 17.33 -20.99
N GLY A 119 19.47 16.36 -21.06
CA GLY A 119 19.24 15.03 -21.60
C GLY A 119 19.07 13.98 -20.49
N ILE A 120 18.87 12.71 -20.87
CA ILE A 120 18.70 11.60 -19.92
C ILE A 120 19.96 11.42 -19.05
N ASP A 121 21.14 11.74 -19.57
CA ASP A 121 22.42 11.62 -18.85
C ASP A 121 22.53 12.65 -17.69
N ASP A 122 21.74 13.72 -17.76
CA ASP A 122 21.68 14.73 -16.70
C ASP A 122 20.71 14.34 -15.57
N VAL A 123 19.86 13.32 -15.81
CA VAL A 123 18.90 12.85 -14.81
C VAL A 123 19.61 12.03 -13.75
N THR A 124 19.54 12.49 -12.51
CA THR A 124 20.08 11.77 -11.36
C THR A 124 19.12 10.69 -10.89
N GLY A 125 19.63 9.56 -10.36
CA GLY A 125 18.83 8.45 -9.80
C GLY A 125 18.19 8.72 -8.45
N ARG A 126 18.15 9.95 -7.97
CA ARG A 126 17.76 10.33 -6.60
C ARG A 126 16.39 9.83 -6.16
N PHE A 127 15.44 9.73 -7.09
CA PHE A 127 14.13 9.18 -6.75
C PHE A 127 14.24 7.71 -6.36
N ARG A 128 14.96 6.90 -7.17
CA ARG A 128 15.17 5.49 -6.87
C ARG A 128 16.08 5.29 -5.65
N GLU A 129 17.12 6.12 -5.47
CA GLU A 129 17.97 6.11 -4.28
C GLU A 129 17.13 6.29 -3.01
N ARG A 130 16.24 7.28 -3.00
CA ARG A 130 15.33 7.51 -1.87
C ARG A 130 14.36 6.36 -1.67
N LEU A 131 13.79 5.82 -2.76
CA LEU A 131 12.89 4.68 -2.68
C LEU A 131 13.60 3.46 -2.09
N VAL A 132 14.77 3.10 -2.60
CA VAL A 132 15.60 1.99 -2.09
C VAL A 132 15.94 2.20 -0.62
N SER A 133 16.36 3.41 -0.24
CA SER A 133 16.61 3.73 1.17
C SER A 133 15.37 3.50 2.03
N THR A 134 14.19 3.96 1.57
CA THR A 134 12.93 3.75 2.29
C THR A 134 12.58 2.27 2.41
N LEU A 135 12.71 1.49 1.33
CA LEU A 135 12.43 0.06 1.34
C LEU A 135 13.33 -0.70 2.33
N ARG A 136 14.61 -0.30 2.41
CA ARG A 136 15.57 -0.93 3.32
C ARG A 136 15.42 -0.50 4.79
N THR A 137 14.82 0.65 5.06
CA THR A 137 14.74 1.19 6.43
C THR A 137 13.37 1.02 7.08
N HIS A 138 12.31 0.91 6.28
CA HIS A 138 10.95 0.83 6.84
C HIS A 138 10.68 -0.52 7.52
N PRO A 139 10.22 -0.56 8.78
CA PRO A 139 10.07 -1.79 9.55
C PRO A 139 9.08 -2.80 8.94
N GLY A 140 8.04 -2.36 8.27
CA GLY A 140 7.03 -3.23 7.64
C GLY A 140 7.39 -3.71 6.23
N VAL A 141 8.66 -3.59 5.80
CA VAL A 141 9.13 -4.03 4.47
C VAL A 141 10.10 -5.18 4.63
N ALA A 142 9.78 -6.33 4.05
CA ALA A 142 10.71 -7.44 3.86
C ALA A 142 11.52 -7.23 2.58
N VAL A 143 12.82 -7.51 2.62
CA VAL A 143 13.72 -7.42 1.46
C VAL A 143 14.48 -8.73 1.32
N VAL A 144 14.32 -9.37 0.18
CA VAL A 144 15.04 -10.59 -0.21
C VAL A 144 15.88 -10.28 -1.44
N ALA A 145 17.19 -10.36 -1.30
CA ALA A 145 18.11 -10.31 -2.42
C ALA A 145 18.22 -11.71 -3.04
N LEU A 146 17.81 -11.83 -4.30
CA LEU A 146 17.82 -13.08 -5.05
C LEU A 146 19.21 -13.29 -5.65
N GLY A 147 19.97 -14.25 -5.10
CA GLY A 147 21.36 -14.49 -5.48
C GLY A 147 21.52 -15.69 -6.39
N ASP A 148 22.32 -15.55 -7.45
CA ASP A 148 22.72 -16.66 -8.34
C ASP A 148 23.93 -17.44 -7.83
N GLY A 149 24.49 -17.03 -6.70
CA GLY A 149 25.70 -17.60 -6.11
C GLY A 149 25.42 -18.80 -5.19
N PRO A 150 26.49 -19.41 -4.67
CA PRO A 150 26.39 -20.56 -3.77
C PRO A 150 25.72 -20.20 -2.42
N GLU A 151 25.61 -18.95 -2.09
CA GLU A 151 24.93 -18.47 -0.88
C GLU A 151 23.39 -18.44 -1.03
N GLY A 152 22.90 -18.53 -2.29
CA GLY A 152 21.46 -18.49 -2.59
C GLY A 152 20.82 -17.13 -2.28
N ASP A 153 19.53 -17.15 -1.94
CA ASP A 153 18.77 -15.95 -1.62
C ASP A 153 19.11 -15.46 -0.20
N VAL A 154 19.28 -14.17 -0.06
CA VAL A 154 19.62 -13.53 1.21
C VAL A 154 18.45 -12.66 1.68
N VAL A 155 17.93 -12.95 2.86
CA VAL A 155 16.96 -12.07 3.53
C VAL A 155 17.75 -10.90 4.15
N GLU A 156 17.78 -9.76 3.46
CA GLU A 156 18.38 -8.53 3.97
C GLU A 156 17.56 -7.97 5.15
N ARG A 157 16.23 -8.15 5.08
CA ARG A 157 15.29 -7.69 6.09
C ARG A 157 14.04 -8.57 6.08
N ASP A 158 13.59 -8.98 7.24
CA ASP A 158 12.42 -9.86 7.39
C ASP A 158 11.07 -9.11 7.35
N GLY A 159 11.05 -7.78 7.52
CA GLY A 159 9.84 -6.99 7.55
C GLY A 159 8.95 -7.27 8.77
N LEU A 160 9.46 -8.05 9.71
CA LEU A 160 8.79 -8.29 10.97
C LEU A 160 8.99 -7.04 11.84
N THR A 161 7.92 -6.38 12.18
CA THR A 161 7.96 -5.28 13.13
C THR A 161 8.32 -5.83 14.50
N GLY A 162 9.62 -5.83 14.82
CA GLY A 162 10.05 -5.92 16.21
C GLY A 162 9.63 -4.64 16.94
N GLU A 163 9.50 -4.69 18.22
CA GLU A 163 9.28 -3.64 19.25
C GLU A 163 8.68 -2.26 18.84
N GLY A 164 8.82 -1.82 17.58
CA GLY A 164 8.31 -0.52 17.11
C GLY A 164 6.80 -0.44 16.84
N VAL A 165 6.07 -1.56 16.86
CA VAL A 165 4.60 -1.53 16.78
C VAL A 165 4.00 -1.19 18.14
N GLU A 166 4.67 -1.53 19.21
CA GLU A 166 4.26 -1.13 20.57
C GLU A 166 4.51 0.37 20.80
N GLU A 167 5.63 0.93 20.29
CA GLU A 167 5.90 2.38 20.40
C GLU A 167 4.99 3.27 19.54
N ALA A 168 4.52 2.77 18.38
CA ALA A 168 3.54 3.51 17.58
C ALA A 168 2.11 3.42 18.13
N ALA A 169 1.83 2.42 18.95
CA ALA A 169 0.57 2.32 19.71
C ALA A 169 0.60 3.20 20.99
N ASP A 170 1.82 3.48 21.51
CA ASP A 170 2.04 4.33 22.68
C ASP A 170 2.25 5.83 22.35
N ALA A 171 2.34 6.20 21.06
CA ALA A 171 2.32 7.60 20.65
C ALA A 171 0.91 8.16 20.80
N GLU A 172 0.61 8.54 22.03
CA GLU A 172 -0.40 9.50 22.48
C GLU A 172 -1.65 9.63 21.57
N ASP A 173 -2.54 8.64 21.60
CA ASP A 173 -3.96 8.92 21.67
C ASP A 173 -4.48 8.24 22.93
N GLY A 174 -4.74 9.07 23.90
CA GLY A 174 -5.36 8.66 25.13
C GLY A 174 -6.67 7.98 24.82
N ASP A 175 -6.77 6.80 25.41
CA ASP A 175 -8.00 6.12 25.76
C ASP A 175 -8.82 5.55 24.60
N ASP A 176 -9.10 4.24 24.74
CA ASP A 176 -9.98 3.38 23.95
C ASP A 176 -9.35 2.71 22.72
N ALA A 177 -8.50 1.70 22.95
CA ALA A 177 -8.32 0.58 22.03
C ALA A 177 -9.66 -0.17 21.90
N VAL A 178 -10.52 0.33 21.00
CA VAL A 178 -11.78 -0.34 20.64
C VAL A 178 -11.44 -1.59 19.85
N ASP A 179 -11.81 -2.74 20.35
CA ASP A 179 -11.79 -4.03 19.64
C ASP A 179 -12.38 -3.82 18.22
N PRO A 180 -11.77 -4.32 17.13
CA PRO A 180 -12.33 -4.26 15.79
C PRO A 180 -13.78 -4.79 15.69
N GLY A 181 -14.24 -5.59 16.65
CA GLY A 181 -15.62 -6.04 16.80
C GLY A 181 -16.57 -4.94 17.26
N ASP A 182 -16.10 -4.00 18.09
CA ASP A 182 -16.92 -2.92 18.67
C ASP A 182 -16.98 -1.65 17.80
N ALA A 183 -16.13 -1.54 16.77
CA ALA A 183 -16.10 -0.38 15.87
C ALA A 183 -17.40 -0.18 15.04
N ARG A 184 -18.32 -1.14 15.09
CA ARG A 184 -19.61 -1.09 14.37
C ARG A 184 -20.74 -0.53 15.21
N ASP A 185 -20.54 -0.36 16.51
CA ASP A 185 -21.54 0.20 17.38
C ASP A 185 -21.40 1.74 17.45
N ALA A 186 -22.53 2.42 17.45
CA ALA A 186 -22.50 3.87 17.62
C ALA A 186 -21.95 4.20 19.02
N PRO A 187 -20.91 5.06 19.13
CA PRO A 187 -20.36 5.43 20.42
C PRO A 187 -21.40 6.12 21.30
N PRO A 188 -21.27 6.07 22.63
CA PRO A 188 -22.18 6.76 23.54
C PRO A 188 -22.30 8.25 23.19
N GLY A 189 -23.53 8.75 23.06
CA GLY A 189 -23.78 10.12 22.69
C GLY A 189 -23.56 10.46 21.21
N ALA A 190 -23.52 9.46 20.34
CA ALA A 190 -23.49 9.68 18.88
C ALA A 190 -24.77 10.41 18.42
N THR A 191 -24.59 11.38 17.54
CA THR A 191 -25.69 12.15 16.91
C THR A 191 -26.16 11.47 15.63
N PHE A 192 -25.25 10.82 14.92
CA PHE A 192 -25.56 10.07 13.71
C PHE A 192 -26.23 8.72 14.03
N PRO A 193 -27.10 8.22 13.13
CA PRO A 193 -27.77 6.94 13.32
C PRO A 193 -26.78 5.78 13.47
N ALA A 194 -27.09 4.80 14.35
CA ALA A 194 -26.28 3.60 14.55
C ALA A 194 -25.99 2.85 13.23
N ALA A 195 -26.93 2.89 12.26
CA ALA A 195 -26.73 2.31 10.94
C ALA A 195 -25.55 2.92 10.15
N ALA A 196 -25.24 4.20 10.37
CA ALA A 196 -24.09 4.84 9.73
C ALA A 196 -22.75 4.30 10.29
N TYR A 197 -22.68 4.08 11.60
CA TYR A 197 -21.54 3.44 12.26
C TYR A 197 -21.43 1.97 11.88
N GLY A 198 -22.54 1.25 11.82
CA GLY A 198 -22.58 -0.13 11.38
C GLY A 198 -22.12 -0.37 9.93
N ALA A 199 -22.14 0.68 9.09
CA ALA A 199 -21.62 0.65 7.73
C ALA A 199 -20.11 0.96 7.63
N CYS A 200 -19.47 1.36 8.72
CA CYS A 200 -18.02 1.57 8.75
C CYS A 200 -17.29 0.22 8.67
N LEU A 201 -16.28 0.14 7.82
CA LEU A 201 -15.48 -1.07 7.65
C LEU A 201 -14.24 -1.07 8.57
N THR A 202 -13.81 0.12 9.05
CA THR A 202 -12.63 0.27 9.89
C THR A 202 -12.89 1.23 11.06
N ALA A 203 -12.11 1.09 12.13
CA ALA A 203 -12.15 1.99 13.27
C ALA A 203 -11.84 3.45 12.86
N ASP A 204 -10.93 3.66 11.89
CA ASP A 204 -10.63 4.99 11.35
C ASP A 204 -11.83 5.64 10.68
N GLN A 205 -12.65 4.86 9.97
CA GLN A 205 -13.89 5.37 9.38
C GLN A 205 -14.91 5.77 10.45
N ALA A 206 -15.04 4.97 11.52
CA ALA A 206 -15.92 5.27 12.63
C ALA A 206 -15.46 6.54 13.39
N ARG A 207 -14.14 6.70 13.62
CA ARG A 207 -13.58 7.92 14.21
C ARG A 207 -13.82 9.15 13.34
N ALA A 208 -13.59 9.02 12.02
CA ALA A 208 -13.87 10.11 11.08
C ALA A 208 -15.36 10.45 11.06
N LEU A 209 -16.25 9.44 11.07
CA LEU A 209 -17.69 9.63 11.12
C LEU A 209 -18.10 10.38 12.40
N ARG A 210 -17.52 10.04 13.55
CA ARG A 210 -17.73 10.73 14.80
C ARG A 210 -17.31 12.21 14.74
N ALA A 211 -16.17 12.50 14.13
CA ALA A 211 -15.71 13.89 13.92
C ALA A 211 -16.66 14.67 13.00
N PHE A 212 -17.23 14.03 11.98
CA PHE A 212 -18.18 14.66 11.06
C PHE A 212 -19.54 15.05 11.72
N GLU A 213 -19.86 14.51 12.89
CA GLU A 213 -21.05 14.94 13.62
C GLU A 213 -21.03 16.44 13.96
N ALA A 214 -19.86 17.03 14.08
CA ALA A 214 -19.70 18.48 14.29
C ALA A 214 -20.26 19.31 13.12
N LEU A 215 -20.44 18.71 11.92
CA LEU A 215 -21.02 19.41 10.76
C LEU A 215 -22.52 19.64 10.89
N ALA A 216 -23.18 19.03 11.88
CA ALA A 216 -24.57 19.35 12.21
C ALA A 216 -24.71 20.79 12.75
N ASP A 217 -23.66 21.36 13.29
CA ASP A 217 -23.66 22.73 13.79
C ASP A 217 -23.35 23.73 12.66
N PRO A 218 -24.21 24.73 12.41
CA PRO A 218 -23.98 25.72 11.36
C PRO A 218 -22.63 26.45 11.54
N GLY A 219 -21.87 26.53 10.46
CA GLY A 219 -20.56 27.20 10.45
C GLY A 219 -19.38 26.34 10.88
N SER A 220 -19.62 25.08 11.24
CA SER A 220 -18.55 24.10 11.53
C SER A 220 -17.87 23.61 10.26
N ALA A 221 -16.60 23.27 10.38
CA ALA A 221 -15.80 22.61 9.33
C ALA A 221 -14.96 21.48 9.96
N VAL A 222 -14.88 20.37 9.27
CA VAL A 222 -14.07 19.21 9.68
C VAL A 222 -13.06 18.91 8.59
N VAL A 223 -11.79 18.82 8.96
CA VAL A 223 -10.70 18.40 8.08
C VAL A 223 -10.26 17.01 8.50
N VAL A 224 -10.34 16.06 7.57
CA VAL A 224 -9.88 14.70 7.78
C VAL A 224 -8.61 14.46 6.96
N GLU A 225 -7.50 14.26 7.66
CA GLU A 225 -6.22 13.93 7.08
C GLU A 225 -5.90 12.46 7.38
N SER A 226 -5.61 11.69 6.37
CA SER A 226 -5.12 10.32 6.49
C SER A 226 -4.52 9.86 5.16
N ASP A 227 -3.79 8.77 5.18
CA ASP A 227 -3.22 8.15 4.00
C ASP A 227 -4.28 7.75 2.96
N ARG A 228 -3.80 7.56 1.73
CA ARG A 228 -4.65 7.10 0.63
C ARG A 228 -5.16 5.68 0.93
N GLY A 229 -6.43 5.42 0.62
CA GLY A 229 -7.05 4.11 0.81
C GLY A 229 -7.61 3.85 2.22
N ARG A 230 -7.51 4.80 3.16
CA ARG A 230 -8.07 4.68 4.53
C ARG A 230 -9.57 4.93 4.63
N GLY A 231 -10.29 4.99 3.51
CA GLY A 231 -11.75 5.11 3.51
C GLY A 231 -12.31 6.51 3.80
N LYS A 232 -11.51 7.59 3.65
CA LYS A 232 -11.97 8.98 3.84
C LYS A 232 -13.25 9.32 3.08
N SER A 233 -13.29 8.97 1.80
CA SER A 233 -14.47 9.25 0.94
C SER A 233 -15.70 8.46 1.37
N SER A 234 -15.51 7.23 1.87
CA SER A 234 -16.60 6.41 2.40
C SER A 234 -17.14 7.01 3.68
N ALA A 235 -16.28 7.42 4.62
CA ALA A 235 -16.71 8.10 5.86
C ALA A 235 -17.44 9.41 5.56
N ALA A 236 -16.94 10.22 4.61
CA ALA A 236 -17.61 11.45 4.18
C ALA A 236 -18.98 11.17 3.53
N GLY A 237 -19.10 10.12 2.72
CA GLY A 237 -20.37 9.68 2.14
C GLY A 237 -21.38 9.24 3.19
N LEU A 238 -20.94 8.47 4.20
CA LEU A 238 -21.79 8.06 5.33
C LEU A 238 -22.26 9.27 6.14
N ALA A 239 -21.36 10.23 6.41
CA ALA A 239 -21.69 11.47 7.11
C ALA A 239 -22.73 12.31 6.32
N ALA A 240 -22.53 12.47 5.01
CA ALA A 240 -23.47 13.20 4.15
C ALA A 240 -24.86 12.54 4.15
N GLY A 241 -24.91 11.21 4.09
CA GLY A 241 -26.15 10.45 4.22
C GLY A 241 -26.82 10.63 5.58
N ALA A 242 -26.03 10.63 6.68
CA ALA A 242 -26.56 10.81 8.04
C ALA A 242 -27.06 12.25 8.29
N LEU A 243 -26.42 13.27 7.68
CA LEU A 243 -26.85 14.68 7.78
C LEU A 243 -28.10 14.98 6.96
N ALA A 244 -28.46 14.15 5.98
CA ALA A 244 -29.62 14.31 5.11
C ALA A 244 -30.89 13.69 5.70
N LEU A 245 -30.81 12.94 6.80
CA LEU A 245 -31.93 12.32 7.51
C LEU A 245 -32.49 13.25 8.58
#